data_6abea798bea735c9d5fcb21ef8d16c11
#
_entry.id   6abea798bea735c9d5fcb21ef8d16c11
#
_cell.length_a   1.000
_cell.length_b   1.000
_cell.length_c   1.000
_cell.angle_alpha   90.00
_cell.angle_beta   90.00
_cell.angle_gamma   90.00
#
_symmetry.space_group_name_H-M   'P 1'
#
loop_
_entity.id
_entity.type
_entity.pdbx_description
1 polymer ?
#
loop_
_entity_poly.entity_id
_entity_poly.type
_entity_poly.pdbx_seq_one_letter_code
_entity_poly.pdbx_strand_id
1 'polypeptide(L)'
;MPDGQMIDAVYIERWKSEPIWFVLVLLISIIMWILLAVSIIGIIYALLLALFFFITHLAFIAYIRGSAVRISTQQFPDLHRRINELASRLGLHQLPEAYIMQAGGALNALATKLFRSKFLIIYSDLLEACGDDAAARDMIIGHELGHIRAGHLNILWLLLPGLLFPFIGMAYSRAREFTCDRYGAALCGDKKGALLGLAILAAGAKYGRSINLQSFVKQRRDLNTGLMTLGKWMSSHPPLSDRIAALEPLLEVEKKSMLRGRISALAIIILVCLIPIGLSVGMIKSFSKLIKQAQISTAMNTQPGYRQPSNQYTDTTMARIKVNSDFKVLSDLVEEIKLKTNAFPADSAGRLSAAWNALRPDETEPVDPFDGKAYGYYLIEDGYVLWSTGPDGLEETADDIKYNSSQKDN
;
A
#
# COMPACT_ATOMS: atom_id res chain seq x y z
N MET A 1 -47.10 -10.76 8.20
CA MET A 1 -47.47 -9.54 8.93
C MET A 1 -48.59 -8.88 8.15
N PRO A 2 -49.63 -8.32 8.78
CA PRO A 2 -50.70 -7.65 8.06
C PRO A 2 -50.14 -6.48 7.26
N ASP A 3 -50.58 -6.39 5.99
CA ASP A 3 -50.24 -5.32 5.07
C ASP A 3 -50.60 -3.96 5.67
N GLY A 4 -49.65 -3.06 5.73
CA GLY A 4 -49.85 -1.65 6.06
C GLY A 4 -49.36 -1.17 7.43
N GLN A 5 -48.86 -2.00 8.33
CA GLN A 5 -48.26 -1.52 9.55
C GLN A 5 -46.92 -0.82 9.27
N MET A 6 -46.82 0.44 9.68
CA MET A 6 -45.52 1.14 9.72
C MET A 6 -44.56 0.29 10.56
N ILE A 7 -43.47 -0.12 9.96
CA ILE A 7 -42.34 -0.63 10.75
C ILE A 7 -41.83 0.58 11.53
N ASP A 8 -42.02 0.53 12.84
CA ASP A 8 -41.42 1.57 13.66
C ASP A 8 -39.89 1.45 13.52
N ALA A 9 -39.31 2.33 12.73
CA ALA A 9 -37.88 2.34 12.42
C ALA A 9 -37.01 2.48 13.67
N VAL A 10 -37.64 2.87 14.80
CA VAL A 10 -37.02 2.89 16.13
C VAL A 10 -36.65 1.49 16.61
N TYR A 11 -37.40 0.45 16.19
CA TYR A 11 -37.13 -0.94 16.59
C TYR A 11 -36.10 -1.66 15.73
N ILE A 12 -35.67 -1.08 14.59
CA ILE A 12 -34.60 -1.68 13.78
C ILE A 12 -33.25 -1.22 14.30
N GLU A 13 -32.68 -1.99 15.20
CA GLU A 13 -31.37 -1.69 15.77
C GLU A 13 -30.27 -1.65 14.71
N ARG A 14 -29.43 -0.63 14.78
CA ARG A 14 -28.19 -0.57 14.02
C ARG A 14 -27.30 -1.76 14.37
N TRP A 15 -26.39 -2.12 13.46
CA TRP A 15 -25.37 -3.14 13.75
C TRP A 15 -24.52 -2.71 14.95
N LYS A 16 -24.33 -3.59 15.92
CA LYS A 16 -23.74 -3.26 17.23
C LYS A 16 -22.39 -2.52 17.17
N SER A 17 -21.56 -2.81 16.16
CA SER A 17 -20.27 -2.12 16.01
C SER A 17 -20.34 -0.84 15.19
N GLU A 18 -21.44 -0.51 14.52
CA GLU A 18 -21.56 0.70 13.69
C GLU A 18 -21.32 1.99 14.48
N PRO A 19 -21.96 2.22 15.64
CA PRO A 19 -21.74 3.43 16.42
C PRO A 19 -20.29 3.60 16.87
N ILE A 20 -19.62 2.49 17.22
CA ILE A 20 -18.22 2.51 17.65
C ILE A 20 -17.31 2.96 16.50
N TRP A 21 -17.46 2.32 15.34
CA TRP A 21 -16.67 2.68 14.16
C TRP A 21 -16.99 4.09 13.66
N PHE A 22 -18.24 4.50 13.75
CA PHE A 22 -18.66 5.87 13.43
C PHE A 22 -17.92 6.91 14.28
N VAL A 23 -17.87 6.71 15.60
CA VAL A 23 -17.16 7.63 16.50
C VAL A 23 -15.67 7.68 16.19
N LEU A 24 -15.03 6.53 15.93
CA LEU A 24 -13.62 6.48 15.56
C LEU A 24 -13.34 7.20 14.24
N VAL A 25 -14.15 6.97 13.21
CA VAL A 25 -14.01 7.67 11.92
C VAL A 25 -14.22 9.16 12.10
N LEU A 26 -15.23 9.59 12.90
CA LEU A 26 -15.52 10.99 13.16
C LEU A 26 -14.34 11.69 13.87
N LEU A 27 -13.77 11.06 14.90
CA LEU A 27 -12.62 11.61 15.62
C LEU A 27 -11.41 11.78 14.71
N ILE A 28 -11.09 10.75 13.92
CA ILE A 28 -10.01 10.83 12.94
C ILE A 28 -10.28 11.93 11.92
N SER A 29 -11.52 12.04 11.42
CA SER A 29 -11.89 13.08 10.46
C SER A 29 -11.74 14.47 11.03
N ILE A 30 -12.17 14.71 12.28
CA ILE A 30 -12.02 15.99 12.95
C ILE A 30 -10.53 16.36 13.08
N ILE A 31 -9.71 15.43 13.56
CA ILE A 31 -8.25 15.64 13.68
C ILE A 31 -7.65 15.98 12.31
N MET A 32 -7.98 15.22 11.27
CA MET A 32 -7.47 15.45 9.91
C MET A 32 -7.94 16.80 9.35
N TRP A 33 -9.21 17.19 9.57
CA TRP A 33 -9.70 18.51 9.14
C TRP A 33 -8.99 19.66 9.88
N ILE A 34 -8.71 19.51 11.18
CA ILE A 34 -7.93 20.49 11.94
C ILE A 34 -6.51 20.60 11.38
N LEU A 35 -5.83 19.47 11.15
CA LEU A 35 -4.49 19.47 10.57
C LEU A 35 -4.44 20.11 9.18
N LEU A 36 -5.44 19.85 8.33
CA LEU A 36 -5.57 20.51 7.03
C LEU A 36 -5.83 22.01 7.18
N ALA A 37 -6.67 22.43 8.13
CA ALA A 37 -7.02 23.84 8.35
C ALA A 37 -5.84 24.66 8.92
N VAL A 38 -4.93 24.06 9.69
CA VAL A 38 -3.73 24.75 10.21
C VAL A 38 -2.66 24.92 9.11
N SER A 39 -2.69 24.10 8.08
CA SER A 39 -1.74 24.17 6.95
C SER A 39 -2.32 24.97 5.79
N ILE A 40 -1.68 26.08 5.39
CA ILE A 40 -2.09 26.87 4.21
C ILE A 40 -2.10 25.98 2.95
N ILE A 41 -1.06 25.17 2.77
CA ILE A 41 -0.97 24.21 1.66
C ILE A 41 -2.10 23.17 1.76
N GLY A 42 -2.39 22.68 2.96
CA GLY A 42 -3.50 21.74 3.23
C GLY A 42 -4.85 22.30 2.83
N ILE A 43 -5.13 23.58 3.12
CA ILE A 43 -6.39 24.25 2.72
C ILE A 43 -6.53 24.25 1.20
N ILE A 44 -5.47 24.62 0.46
CA ILE A 44 -5.50 24.67 -1.00
C ILE A 44 -5.82 23.29 -1.58
N TYR A 45 -5.11 22.25 -1.13
CA TYR A 45 -5.37 20.88 -1.59
C TYR A 45 -6.77 20.38 -1.20
N ALA A 46 -7.25 20.70 0.00
CA ALA A 46 -8.58 20.32 0.44
C ALA A 46 -9.67 20.99 -0.44
N LEU A 47 -9.51 22.25 -0.80
CA LEU A 47 -10.44 22.96 -1.68
C LEU A 47 -10.41 22.41 -3.12
N LEU A 48 -9.23 22.15 -3.66
CA LEU A 48 -9.10 21.53 -4.99
C LEU A 48 -9.74 20.14 -5.05
N LEU A 49 -9.49 19.32 -4.02
CA LEU A 49 -10.06 17.99 -3.90
C LEU A 49 -11.58 18.05 -3.73
N ALA A 50 -12.08 18.94 -2.89
CA ALA A 50 -13.52 19.16 -2.71
C ALA A 50 -14.19 19.61 -4.01
N LEU A 51 -13.57 20.53 -4.75
CA LEU A 51 -14.05 20.99 -6.07
C LEU A 51 -14.06 19.82 -7.07
N PHE A 52 -12.99 19.03 -7.12
CA PHE A 52 -12.92 17.86 -7.99
C PHE A 52 -14.04 16.86 -7.69
N PHE A 53 -14.21 16.47 -6.44
CA PHE A 53 -15.30 15.56 -6.05
C PHE A 53 -16.69 16.17 -6.27
N PHE A 54 -16.84 17.46 -6.07
CA PHE A 54 -18.11 18.15 -6.36
C PHE A 54 -18.45 18.10 -7.86
N ILE A 55 -17.49 18.43 -8.73
CA ILE A 55 -17.69 18.39 -10.18
C ILE A 55 -17.98 16.97 -10.66
N THR A 56 -17.19 15.97 -10.22
CA THR A 56 -17.41 14.57 -10.61
C THR A 56 -18.75 14.05 -10.11
N HIS A 57 -19.16 14.42 -8.90
CA HIS A 57 -20.47 14.04 -8.35
C HIS A 57 -21.62 14.74 -9.12
N LEU A 58 -21.47 16.01 -9.45
CA LEU A 58 -22.44 16.75 -10.27
C LEU A 58 -22.58 16.12 -11.65
N ALA A 59 -21.46 15.78 -12.31
CA ALA A 59 -21.45 15.11 -13.59
C ALA A 59 -22.15 13.74 -13.53
N PHE A 60 -21.91 12.99 -12.44
CA PHE A 60 -22.58 11.71 -12.19
C PHE A 60 -24.10 11.86 -12.06
N ILE A 61 -24.58 12.85 -11.31
CA ILE A 61 -26.03 13.10 -11.19
C ILE A 61 -26.63 13.60 -12.51
N ALA A 62 -25.91 14.44 -13.26
CA ALA A 62 -26.33 14.87 -14.59
C ALA A 62 -26.43 13.67 -15.55
N TYR A 63 -25.47 12.76 -15.51
CA TYR A 63 -25.49 11.52 -16.28
C TYR A 63 -26.70 10.64 -15.91
N ILE A 64 -26.98 10.44 -14.61
CA ILE A 64 -28.17 9.70 -14.17
C ILE A 64 -29.44 10.34 -14.71
N ARG A 65 -29.62 11.64 -14.54
CA ARG A 65 -30.83 12.34 -14.99
C ARG A 65 -31.01 12.35 -16.51
N GLY A 66 -29.92 12.27 -17.27
CA GLY A 66 -29.94 12.27 -18.73
C GLY A 66 -29.99 10.89 -19.37
N SER A 67 -29.44 9.86 -18.72
CA SER A 67 -29.24 8.54 -19.31
C SER A 67 -29.99 7.41 -18.60
N ALA A 68 -30.46 7.60 -17.37
CA ALA A 68 -31.29 6.64 -16.65
C ALA A 68 -32.79 6.97 -16.77
N VAL A 69 -33.63 5.95 -16.72
CA VAL A 69 -35.07 6.11 -16.83
C VAL A 69 -35.67 6.37 -15.46
N ARG A 70 -36.35 7.52 -15.31
CA ARG A 70 -36.98 7.89 -14.04
C ARG A 70 -38.19 7.00 -13.74
N ILE A 71 -38.24 6.44 -12.54
CA ILE A 71 -39.39 5.71 -12.02
C ILE A 71 -40.40 6.74 -11.52
N SER A 72 -41.61 6.73 -12.10
CA SER A 72 -42.68 7.66 -11.82
C SER A 72 -44.07 7.04 -11.99
N THR A 73 -45.10 7.80 -11.69
CA THR A 73 -46.48 7.36 -11.95
C THR A 73 -46.76 7.14 -13.43
N GLN A 74 -46.02 7.75 -14.34
CA GLN A 74 -46.11 7.61 -15.80
C GLN A 74 -45.21 6.51 -16.35
N GLN A 75 -44.10 6.23 -15.65
CA GLN A 75 -43.12 5.22 -16.03
C GLN A 75 -42.90 4.26 -14.86
N PHE A 76 -43.22 3.00 -15.02
CA PHE A 76 -43.14 1.94 -13.99
C PHE A 76 -44.01 2.24 -12.74
N PRO A 77 -45.35 2.49 -12.90
CA PRO A 77 -46.21 2.94 -11.79
C PRO A 77 -46.23 1.99 -10.62
N ASP A 78 -46.19 0.67 -10.85
CA ASP A 78 -46.20 -0.31 -9.77
C ASP A 78 -44.91 -0.29 -8.95
N LEU A 79 -43.74 -0.17 -9.62
CA LEU A 79 -42.47 -0.05 -8.95
C LEU A 79 -42.35 1.29 -8.19
N HIS A 80 -42.85 2.38 -8.79
CA HIS A 80 -42.93 3.68 -8.14
C HIS A 80 -43.75 3.62 -6.84
N ARG A 81 -44.96 3.04 -6.92
CA ARG A 81 -45.85 2.83 -5.78
C ARG A 81 -45.11 2.04 -4.67
N ARG A 82 -44.46 0.91 -5.07
CA ARG A 82 -43.78 0.04 -4.12
C ARG A 82 -42.60 0.72 -3.43
N ILE A 83 -41.76 1.45 -4.14
CA ILE A 83 -40.66 2.21 -3.55
C ILE A 83 -41.18 3.23 -2.55
N ASN A 84 -42.24 3.98 -2.89
CA ASN A 84 -42.83 4.97 -2.01
C ASN A 84 -43.45 4.33 -0.76
N GLU A 85 -44.09 3.19 -0.90
CA GLU A 85 -44.62 2.42 0.22
C GLU A 85 -43.52 1.95 1.18
N LEU A 86 -42.44 1.37 0.65
CA LEU A 86 -41.31 0.95 1.45
C LEU A 86 -40.63 2.13 2.14
N ALA A 87 -40.46 3.26 1.44
CA ALA A 87 -39.90 4.49 1.98
C ALA A 87 -40.77 5.08 3.10
N SER A 88 -42.10 5.07 2.91
CA SER A 88 -43.05 5.53 3.92
C SER A 88 -43.04 4.63 5.16
N ARG A 89 -42.97 3.31 4.99
CA ARG A 89 -42.82 2.35 6.11
C ARG A 89 -41.54 2.57 6.93
N LEU A 90 -40.47 3.11 6.34
CA LEU A 90 -39.27 3.55 7.05
C LEU A 90 -39.38 4.96 7.67
N GLY A 91 -40.52 5.63 7.52
CA GLY A 91 -40.70 7.01 8.01
C GLY A 91 -39.81 8.03 7.29
N LEU A 92 -39.55 7.84 5.99
CA LEU A 92 -38.83 8.83 5.20
C LEU A 92 -39.78 9.97 4.80
N HIS A 93 -39.59 11.13 5.41
CA HIS A 93 -40.40 12.33 5.10
C HIS A 93 -40.20 12.83 3.67
N GLN A 94 -38.99 12.63 3.11
CA GLN A 94 -38.67 13.00 1.74
C GLN A 94 -38.35 11.74 0.95
N LEU A 95 -39.22 11.44 -0.01
CA LEU A 95 -39.08 10.30 -0.89
C LEU A 95 -37.90 10.50 -1.85
N PRO A 96 -37.09 9.48 -2.14
CA PRO A 96 -36.00 9.59 -3.09
C PRO A 96 -36.51 9.63 -4.53
N GLU A 97 -35.81 10.36 -5.39
CA GLU A 97 -35.96 10.24 -6.84
C GLU A 97 -35.39 8.88 -7.27
N ALA A 98 -36.21 8.01 -7.83
CA ALA A 98 -35.79 6.68 -8.23
C ALA A 98 -35.58 6.57 -9.74
N TYR A 99 -34.55 5.83 -10.16
CA TYR A 99 -34.14 5.64 -11.55
C TYR A 99 -33.78 4.17 -11.81
N ILE A 100 -34.07 3.69 -13.03
CA ILE A 100 -33.54 2.46 -13.59
C ILE A 100 -32.41 2.83 -14.54
N MET A 101 -31.28 2.15 -14.43
CA MET A 101 -30.12 2.36 -15.26
C MET A 101 -29.57 1.02 -15.78
N GLN A 102 -29.25 0.97 -17.08
CA GLN A 102 -28.53 -0.16 -17.66
C GLN A 102 -27.05 -0.09 -17.30
N ALA A 103 -26.49 -1.16 -16.83
CA ALA A 103 -25.10 -1.24 -16.38
C ALA A 103 -24.31 -2.46 -16.91
N GLY A 104 -24.76 -3.03 -18.04
CA GLY A 104 -24.02 -4.06 -18.76
C GLY A 104 -23.81 -5.36 -17.98
N GLY A 105 -24.82 -5.85 -17.27
CA GLY A 105 -24.77 -7.09 -16.49
C GLY A 105 -24.41 -6.90 -15.02
N ALA A 106 -24.17 -5.67 -14.55
CA ALA A 106 -23.89 -5.43 -13.15
C ALA A 106 -25.17 -5.58 -12.31
N LEU A 107 -25.13 -6.49 -11.32
CA LEU A 107 -26.20 -6.66 -10.34
C LEU A 107 -25.95 -5.73 -9.17
N ASN A 108 -26.46 -4.51 -9.24
CA ASN A 108 -26.25 -3.52 -8.18
C ASN A 108 -27.43 -2.56 -8.06
N ALA A 109 -27.50 -1.88 -6.93
CA ALA A 109 -28.28 -0.69 -6.70
C ALA A 109 -27.43 0.27 -5.85
N LEU A 110 -27.78 1.55 -5.83
CA LEU A 110 -27.09 2.51 -5.00
C LEU A 110 -28.00 3.68 -4.61
N ALA A 111 -27.81 4.17 -3.39
CA ALA A 111 -28.39 5.40 -2.92
C ALA A 111 -27.31 6.50 -2.89
N THR A 112 -27.65 7.70 -3.39
CA THR A 112 -26.78 8.87 -3.34
C THR A 112 -27.56 10.12 -2.99
N LYS A 113 -26.86 11.24 -2.72
CA LYS A 113 -27.47 12.50 -2.33
C LYS A 113 -26.72 13.66 -2.96
N LEU A 114 -27.47 14.58 -3.58
CA LEU A 114 -26.95 15.87 -4.02
C LEU A 114 -27.78 16.98 -3.36
N PHE A 115 -27.12 17.82 -2.56
CA PHE A 115 -27.76 18.83 -1.71
C PHE A 115 -28.87 18.22 -0.85
N ARG A 116 -30.14 18.56 -1.15
CA ARG A 116 -31.31 18.04 -0.43
C ARG A 116 -31.95 16.83 -1.11
N SER A 117 -31.69 16.64 -2.42
CA SER A 117 -32.27 15.52 -3.19
C SER A 117 -31.55 14.22 -2.91
N LYS A 118 -32.31 13.18 -2.66
CA LYS A 118 -31.84 11.79 -2.49
C LYS A 118 -32.21 11.02 -3.73
N PHE A 119 -31.30 10.20 -4.20
CA PHE A 119 -31.44 9.39 -5.42
C PHE A 119 -31.31 7.92 -5.08
N LEU A 120 -32.20 7.13 -5.64
CA LEU A 120 -32.16 5.66 -5.62
C LEU A 120 -31.99 5.19 -7.07
N ILE A 121 -30.85 4.60 -7.38
CA ILE A 121 -30.55 4.07 -8.70
C ILE A 121 -30.55 2.56 -8.59
N ILE A 122 -31.36 1.90 -9.42
CA ILE A 122 -31.48 0.45 -9.48
C ILE A 122 -31.03 0.02 -10.88
N TYR A 123 -30.12 -0.93 -10.96
CA TYR A 123 -29.71 -1.45 -12.25
C TYR A 123 -30.74 -2.42 -12.80
N SER A 124 -31.03 -2.32 -14.10
CA SER A 124 -32.05 -3.15 -14.78
C SER A 124 -31.78 -4.64 -14.58
N ASP A 125 -30.52 -5.05 -14.74
CA ASP A 125 -30.09 -6.44 -14.58
C ASP A 125 -30.45 -7.01 -13.20
N LEU A 126 -30.44 -6.16 -12.16
CA LEU A 126 -30.81 -6.57 -10.80
C LEU A 126 -32.33 -6.79 -10.66
N LEU A 127 -33.15 -5.90 -11.26
CA LEU A 127 -34.61 -6.08 -11.27
C LEU A 127 -34.98 -7.32 -12.05
N GLU A 128 -34.36 -7.58 -13.20
CA GLU A 128 -34.54 -8.78 -14.00
C GLU A 128 -34.13 -10.04 -13.24
N ALA A 129 -33.00 -9.96 -12.49
CA ALA A 129 -32.53 -11.07 -11.67
C ALA A 129 -33.49 -11.44 -10.54
N CYS A 130 -34.18 -10.48 -9.93
CA CYS A 130 -35.22 -10.73 -8.95
C CYS A 130 -36.46 -11.39 -9.61
N GLY A 131 -36.77 -11.06 -10.89
CA GLY A 131 -37.94 -11.57 -11.60
C GLY A 131 -39.21 -11.30 -10.83
N ASP A 132 -40.05 -12.33 -10.68
CA ASP A 132 -41.33 -12.24 -9.98
C ASP A 132 -41.22 -12.29 -8.44
N ASP A 133 -40.00 -12.46 -7.91
CA ASP A 133 -39.79 -12.49 -6.46
C ASP A 133 -39.78 -11.09 -5.86
N ALA A 134 -40.97 -10.64 -5.47
CA ALA A 134 -41.18 -9.32 -4.88
C ALA A 134 -40.38 -9.15 -3.58
N ALA A 135 -40.23 -10.21 -2.76
CA ALA A 135 -39.54 -10.11 -1.49
C ALA A 135 -38.02 -9.93 -1.69
N ALA A 136 -37.41 -10.63 -2.65
CA ALA A 136 -35.98 -10.43 -2.99
C ALA A 136 -35.72 -9.01 -3.52
N ARG A 137 -36.60 -8.49 -4.38
CA ARG A 137 -36.54 -7.11 -4.87
C ARG A 137 -36.67 -6.09 -3.74
N ASP A 138 -37.69 -6.30 -2.87
CA ASP A 138 -37.94 -5.37 -1.75
C ASP A 138 -36.83 -5.40 -0.71
N MET A 139 -36.13 -6.53 -0.52
CA MET A 139 -34.92 -6.61 0.29
C MET A 139 -33.84 -5.66 -0.22
N ILE A 140 -33.60 -5.67 -1.53
CA ILE A 140 -32.55 -4.84 -2.14
C ILE A 140 -32.93 -3.35 -2.11
N ILE A 141 -34.16 -3.03 -2.50
CA ILE A 141 -34.69 -1.65 -2.41
C ILE A 141 -34.65 -1.17 -0.96
N GLY A 142 -35.07 -2.00 -0.03
CA GLY A 142 -35.08 -1.71 1.39
C GLY A 142 -33.68 -1.50 1.97
N HIS A 143 -32.67 -2.22 1.48
CA HIS A 143 -31.28 -2.00 1.82
C HIS A 143 -30.81 -0.57 1.45
N GLU A 144 -31.08 -0.14 0.22
CA GLU A 144 -30.71 1.20 -0.26
C GLU A 144 -31.49 2.31 0.48
N LEU A 145 -32.78 2.10 0.73
CA LEU A 145 -33.57 3.01 1.57
C LEU A 145 -33.02 3.05 3.01
N GLY A 146 -32.45 1.95 3.48
CA GLY A 146 -31.75 1.85 4.75
C GLY A 146 -30.57 2.83 4.86
N HIS A 147 -29.75 2.98 3.81
CA HIS A 147 -28.68 4.00 3.77
C HIS A 147 -29.23 5.43 3.94
N ILE A 148 -30.36 5.70 3.30
CA ILE A 148 -31.03 7.00 3.42
C ILE A 148 -31.58 7.21 4.83
N ARG A 149 -32.23 6.20 5.41
CA ARG A 149 -32.86 6.25 6.75
C ARG A 149 -31.84 6.38 7.86
N ALA A 150 -30.76 5.60 7.78
CA ALA A 150 -29.67 5.64 8.76
C ALA A 150 -28.83 6.91 8.71
N GLY A 151 -29.02 7.76 7.68
CA GLY A 151 -28.31 9.02 7.52
C GLY A 151 -26.89 8.89 6.99
N HIS A 152 -26.53 7.73 6.42
CA HIS A 152 -25.17 7.45 5.93
C HIS A 152 -24.69 8.43 4.85
N LEU A 153 -25.63 9.08 4.14
CA LEU A 153 -25.34 10.05 3.08
C LEU A 153 -25.23 11.51 3.58
N ASN A 154 -25.66 11.78 4.80
CA ASN A 154 -25.82 13.17 5.26
C ASN A 154 -24.50 13.85 5.63
N ILE A 155 -23.59 13.09 6.23
CA ILE A 155 -22.34 13.59 6.79
C ILE A 155 -21.11 13.01 6.10
N LEU A 156 -21.30 12.48 4.87
CA LEU A 156 -20.23 11.81 4.11
C LEU A 156 -19.00 12.71 3.94
N TRP A 157 -19.22 14.00 3.63
CA TRP A 157 -18.13 14.97 3.43
C TRP A 157 -17.32 15.22 4.72
N LEU A 158 -18.02 15.29 5.85
CA LEU A 158 -17.36 15.47 7.15
C LEU A 158 -16.50 14.23 7.48
N LEU A 159 -17.00 13.04 7.17
CA LEU A 159 -16.33 11.78 7.47
C LEU A 159 -15.26 11.39 6.44
N LEU A 160 -15.16 12.08 5.29
CA LEU A 160 -14.31 11.69 4.18
C LEU A 160 -12.85 11.40 4.58
N PRO A 161 -12.14 12.26 5.36
CA PRO A 161 -10.76 11.96 5.74
C PRO A 161 -10.63 10.67 6.56
N GLY A 162 -11.52 10.44 7.51
CA GLY A 162 -11.52 9.24 8.34
C GLY A 162 -11.95 7.98 7.58
N LEU A 163 -12.81 8.11 6.56
CA LEU A 163 -13.20 7.01 5.69
C LEU A 163 -12.03 6.53 4.82
N LEU A 164 -11.09 7.42 4.46
CA LEU A 164 -9.88 7.08 3.73
C LEU A 164 -8.85 6.37 4.62
N PHE A 165 -9.04 6.41 5.95
CA PHE A 165 -8.11 5.75 6.88
C PHE A 165 -8.27 4.22 6.80
N PRO A 166 -7.20 3.48 6.42
CA PRO A 166 -7.29 2.05 6.19
C PRO A 166 -7.80 1.34 7.45
N PHE A 167 -8.50 0.23 7.26
CA PHE A 167 -9.13 -0.62 8.27
C PHE A 167 -10.28 0.04 9.04
N ILE A 168 -10.13 1.25 9.57
CA ILE A 168 -11.15 1.94 10.39
C ILE A 168 -12.30 2.42 9.51
N GLY A 169 -12.02 3.15 8.44
CA GLY A 169 -13.02 3.58 7.46
C GLY A 169 -13.73 2.39 6.80
N MET A 170 -12.97 1.34 6.44
CA MET A 170 -13.54 0.13 5.88
C MET A 170 -14.38 -0.66 6.88
N ALA A 171 -14.01 -0.67 8.17
CA ALA A 171 -14.81 -1.31 9.21
C ALA A 171 -16.15 -0.59 9.43
N TYR A 172 -16.16 0.74 9.41
CA TYR A 172 -17.39 1.52 9.43
C TYR A 172 -18.25 1.24 8.20
N SER A 173 -17.65 1.25 7.00
CA SER A 173 -18.38 0.93 5.77
C SER A 173 -19.04 -0.44 5.84
N ARG A 174 -18.33 -1.49 6.27
CA ARG A 174 -18.91 -2.82 6.46
C ARG A 174 -20.03 -2.86 7.51
N ALA A 175 -19.89 -2.11 8.59
CA ALA A 175 -20.92 -2.07 9.64
C ALA A 175 -22.22 -1.44 9.14
N ARG A 176 -22.14 -0.40 8.29
CA ARG A 176 -23.30 0.19 7.62
C ARG A 176 -24.06 -0.81 6.75
N GLU A 177 -23.34 -1.66 6.01
CA GLU A 177 -23.96 -2.69 5.18
C GLU A 177 -24.83 -3.66 6.00
N PHE A 178 -24.31 -4.13 7.14
CA PHE A 178 -25.11 -4.99 8.04
C PHE A 178 -26.34 -4.27 8.61
N THR A 179 -26.24 -2.98 8.87
CA THR A 179 -27.40 -2.19 9.28
C THR A 179 -28.44 -2.08 8.18
N CYS A 180 -27.99 -1.80 6.94
CA CYS A 180 -28.90 -1.71 5.78
C CYS A 180 -29.53 -3.05 5.43
N ASP A 181 -28.81 -4.16 5.60
CA ASP A 181 -29.39 -5.50 5.46
C ASP A 181 -30.54 -5.75 6.43
N ARG A 182 -30.46 -5.26 7.66
CA ARG A 182 -31.56 -5.36 8.63
C ARG A 182 -32.78 -4.54 8.20
N TYR A 183 -32.55 -3.34 7.65
CA TYR A 183 -33.64 -2.54 7.08
C TYR A 183 -34.31 -3.24 5.89
N GLY A 184 -33.49 -3.78 4.97
CA GLY A 184 -33.99 -4.54 3.82
C GLY A 184 -34.81 -5.75 4.24
N ALA A 185 -34.27 -6.58 5.15
CA ALA A 185 -34.94 -7.77 5.65
C ALA A 185 -36.25 -7.45 6.39
N ALA A 186 -36.29 -6.38 7.17
CA ALA A 186 -37.48 -5.92 7.86
C ALA A 186 -38.58 -5.44 6.87
N LEU A 187 -38.15 -4.71 5.82
CA LEU A 187 -39.09 -4.18 4.81
C LEU A 187 -39.67 -5.25 3.89
N CYS A 188 -38.88 -6.23 3.45
CA CYS A 188 -39.37 -7.29 2.59
C CYS A 188 -40.35 -8.20 3.33
N GLY A 189 -40.28 -8.29 4.67
CA GLY A 189 -41.20 -9.05 5.50
C GLY A 189 -41.12 -10.58 5.34
N ASP A 190 -40.24 -11.07 4.47
CA ASP A 190 -39.98 -12.49 4.24
C ASP A 190 -38.50 -12.83 4.35
N LYS A 191 -38.17 -13.69 5.29
CA LYS A 191 -36.78 -14.10 5.53
C LYS A 191 -36.18 -14.87 4.34
N LYS A 192 -36.94 -15.67 3.68
CA LYS A 192 -36.47 -16.42 2.50
C LYS A 192 -36.18 -15.48 1.35
N GLY A 193 -37.06 -14.50 1.10
CA GLY A 193 -36.86 -13.47 0.11
C GLY A 193 -35.66 -12.59 0.43
N ALA A 194 -35.44 -12.24 1.70
CA ALA A 194 -34.24 -11.49 2.12
C ALA A 194 -32.94 -12.25 1.81
N LEU A 195 -32.90 -13.54 2.14
CA LEU A 195 -31.74 -14.39 1.85
C LEU A 195 -31.55 -14.62 0.34
N LEU A 196 -32.64 -14.74 -0.40
CA LEU A 196 -32.62 -14.87 -1.87
C LEU A 196 -32.09 -13.61 -2.53
N GLY A 197 -32.47 -12.42 -2.07
CA GLY A 197 -31.92 -11.14 -2.57
C GLY A 197 -30.38 -11.09 -2.46
N LEU A 198 -29.84 -11.48 -1.30
CA LEU A 198 -28.38 -11.57 -1.13
C LEU A 198 -27.74 -12.71 -1.95
N ALA A 199 -28.43 -13.82 -2.14
CA ALA A 199 -27.98 -14.94 -2.97
C ALA A 199 -27.91 -14.55 -4.46
N ILE A 200 -28.91 -13.78 -4.95
CA ILE A 200 -28.93 -13.22 -6.30
C ILE A 200 -27.73 -12.26 -6.50
N LEU A 201 -27.44 -11.41 -5.53
CA LEU A 201 -26.25 -10.56 -5.57
C LEU A 201 -24.94 -11.37 -5.62
N ALA A 202 -24.91 -12.56 -5.01
CA ALA A 202 -23.72 -13.41 -4.98
C ALA A 202 -23.48 -14.18 -6.28
N ALA A 203 -24.55 -14.68 -6.94
CA ALA A 203 -24.40 -15.64 -8.03
C ALA A 203 -25.36 -15.38 -9.23
N GLY A 204 -26.01 -14.24 -9.26
CA GLY A 204 -26.92 -13.87 -10.35
C GLY A 204 -28.28 -14.57 -10.27
N ALA A 205 -29.14 -14.24 -11.25
CA ALA A 205 -30.54 -14.68 -11.31
C ALA A 205 -30.70 -16.20 -11.26
N LYS A 206 -29.96 -16.90 -12.13
CA LYS A 206 -30.11 -18.35 -12.33
C LYS A 206 -29.54 -19.15 -11.16
N TYR A 207 -28.29 -18.84 -10.81
CA TYR A 207 -27.55 -19.63 -9.81
C TYR A 207 -27.87 -19.19 -8.38
N GLY A 208 -28.22 -17.93 -8.12
CA GLY A 208 -28.65 -17.45 -6.81
C GLY A 208 -29.82 -18.23 -6.21
N ARG A 209 -30.80 -18.63 -7.06
CA ARG A 209 -31.98 -19.45 -6.64
C ARG A 209 -31.62 -20.88 -6.25
N SER A 210 -30.47 -21.41 -6.72
CA SER A 210 -30.04 -22.80 -6.47
C SER A 210 -28.89 -22.91 -5.45
N ILE A 211 -28.47 -21.83 -4.85
CA ILE A 211 -27.40 -21.84 -3.85
C ILE A 211 -27.82 -22.63 -2.60
N ASN A 212 -26.98 -23.56 -2.17
CA ASN A 212 -27.03 -24.08 -0.82
C ASN A 212 -26.43 -23.06 0.14
N LEU A 213 -27.29 -22.29 0.82
CA LEU A 213 -26.89 -21.21 1.71
C LEU A 213 -25.97 -21.68 2.84
N GLN A 214 -26.19 -22.89 3.40
CA GLN A 214 -25.34 -23.43 4.44
C GLN A 214 -23.90 -23.70 3.94
N SER A 215 -23.78 -24.28 2.74
CA SER A 215 -22.49 -24.51 2.10
C SER A 215 -21.80 -23.18 1.77
N PHE A 216 -22.54 -22.19 1.28
CA PHE A 216 -22.01 -20.86 0.98
C PHE A 216 -21.52 -20.14 2.23
N VAL A 217 -22.25 -20.18 3.33
CA VAL A 217 -21.81 -19.63 4.62
C VAL A 217 -20.55 -20.35 5.16
N LYS A 218 -20.41 -21.66 4.91
CA LYS A 218 -19.20 -22.40 5.30
C LYS A 218 -17.93 -21.91 4.59
N GLN A 219 -18.02 -21.32 3.39
CA GLN A 219 -16.85 -20.74 2.68
C GLN A 219 -16.19 -19.59 3.46
N ARG A 220 -16.87 -19.01 4.44
CA ARG A 220 -16.25 -18.06 5.38
C ARG A 220 -15.00 -18.60 6.05
N ARG A 221 -14.85 -19.93 6.18
CA ARG A 221 -13.67 -20.58 6.73
C ARG A 221 -12.41 -20.31 5.89
N ASP A 222 -12.57 -20.19 4.58
CA ASP A 222 -11.47 -19.94 3.65
C ASP A 222 -10.88 -18.53 3.86
N LEU A 223 -11.69 -17.62 4.43
CA LEU A 223 -11.25 -16.27 4.79
C LEU A 223 -10.53 -16.19 6.15
N ASN A 224 -10.33 -17.33 6.85
CA ASN A 224 -9.76 -17.38 8.18
C ASN A 224 -8.23 -17.58 8.20
N THR A 225 -7.55 -17.14 7.16
CA THR A 225 -6.08 -17.00 7.12
C THR A 225 -5.69 -15.54 7.33
N GLY A 226 -4.45 -15.26 7.73
CA GLY A 226 -4.00 -13.89 8.01
C GLY A 226 -4.18 -12.95 6.82
N LEU A 227 -3.73 -13.35 5.63
CA LEU A 227 -3.84 -12.53 4.41
C LEU A 227 -5.27 -12.36 3.93
N MET A 228 -6.09 -13.43 3.95
CA MET A 228 -7.50 -13.33 3.54
C MET A 228 -8.31 -12.48 4.52
N THR A 229 -8.05 -12.60 5.82
CA THR A 229 -8.67 -11.72 6.83
C THR A 229 -8.26 -10.27 6.64
N LEU A 230 -6.99 -10.02 6.30
CA LEU A 230 -6.49 -8.68 5.98
C LEU A 230 -7.21 -8.11 4.75
N GLY A 231 -7.31 -8.88 3.65
CA GLY A 231 -8.05 -8.49 2.45
C GLY A 231 -9.52 -8.17 2.76
N LYS A 232 -10.18 -9.00 3.58
CA LYS A 232 -11.53 -8.74 4.08
C LYS A 232 -11.62 -7.43 4.88
N TRP A 233 -10.64 -7.11 5.71
CA TRP A 233 -10.62 -5.87 6.48
C TRP A 233 -10.41 -4.63 5.62
N MET A 234 -9.74 -4.77 4.48
CA MET A 234 -9.54 -3.72 3.49
C MET A 234 -10.73 -3.54 2.54
N SER A 235 -11.73 -4.42 2.57
CA SER A 235 -12.94 -4.29 1.77
C SER A 235 -13.93 -3.32 2.41
N SER A 236 -14.57 -2.46 1.59
CA SER A 236 -15.65 -1.56 2.01
C SER A 236 -16.97 -2.30 2.25
N HIS A 237 -17.18 -3.44 1.59
CA HIS A 237 -18.37 -4.28 1.75
C HIS A 237 -17.98 -5.59 2.40
N PRO A 238 -18.81 -6.12 3.34
CA PRO A 238 -18.58 -7.44 3.89
C PRO A 238 -18.85 -8.50 2.81
N PRO A 239 -18.14 -9.64 2.84
CA PRO A 239 -18.48 -10.77 1.98
C PRO A 239 -19.95 -11.16 2.10
N LEU A 240 -20.60 -11.50 0.98
CA LEU A 240 -22.01 -11.86 0.98
C LEU A 240 -22.32 -13.06 1.87
N SER A 241 -21.38 -13.99 2.02
CA SER A 241 -21.48 -15.09 2.98
C SER A 241 -21.55 -14.62 4.44
N ASP A 242 -20.88 -13.50 4.78
CA ASP A 242 -21.00 -12.88 6.11
C ASP A 242 -22.33 -12.16 6.29
N ARG A 243 -22.85 -11.49 5.24
CA ARG A 243 -24.13 -10.79 5.26
C ARG A 243 -25.30 -11.79 5.44
N ILE A 244 -25.28 -12.90 4.69
CA ILE A 244 -26.25 -13.99 4.84
C ILE A 244 -26.20 -14.58 6.26
N ALA A 245 -25.00 -14.89 6.78
CA ALA A 245 -24.87 -15.43 8.13
C ALA A 245 -25.33 -14.46 9.23
N ALA A 246 -25.25 -13.15 8.97
CA ALA A 246 -25.74 -12.13 9.93
C ALA A 246 -27.26 -12.04 9.98
N LEU A 247 -27.96 -12.32 8.87
CA LEU A 247 -29.42 -12.37 8.79
C LEU A 247 -29.99 -13.73 9.25
N GLU A 248 -29.23 -14.80 9.08
CA GLU A 248 -29.64 -16.16 9.47
C GLU A 248 -28.60 -16.80 10.41
N PRO A 249 -28.66 -16.48 11.72
CA PRO A 249 -27.70 -16.99 12.70
C PRO A 249 -27.65 -18.53 12.83
N LEU A 250 -28.72 -19.25 12.44
CA LEU A 250 -28.77 -20.71 12.45
C LEU A 250 -27.83 -21.34 11.40
N LEU A 251 -27.44 -20.58 10.37
CA LEU A 251 -26.41 -20.99 9.41
C LEU A 251 -24.99 -20.73 9.89
N GLU A 252 -24.82 -20.16 11.08
CA GLU A 252 -23.51 -19.74 11.58
C GLU A 252 -22.59 -20.94 11.83
N VAL A 253 -21.42 -20.90 11.25
CA VAL A 253 -20.33 -21.85 11.51
C VAL A 253 -19.59 -21.39 12.75
N GLU A 254 -19.19 -22.33 13.60
CA GLU A 254 -18.52 -22.14 14.90
C GLU A 254 -17.66 -20.88 14.99
N LYS A 255 -17.98 -20.01 15.95
CA LYS A 255 -17.25 -18.74 16.21
C LYS A 255 -15.76 -18.94 16.50
N LYS A 256 -15.38 -20.10 17.03
CA LYS A 256 -14.01 -20.43 17.43
C LYS A 256 -13.01 -20.44 16.25
N SER A 257 -13.47 -20.73 15.03
CA SER A 257 -12.61 -20.84 13.87
C SER A 257 -12.11 -19.48 13.32
N MET A 258 -12.83 -18.39 13.60
CA MET A 258 -12.52 -17.06 13.03
C MET A 258 -11.43 -16.26 13.79
N LEU A 259 -11.05 -16.68 14.99
CA LEU A 259 -10.07 -15.98 15.83
C LEU A 259 -8.66 -16.11 15.26
N ARG A 260 -8.32 -17.26 14.67
CA ARG A 260 -6.99 -17.55 14.13
C ARG A 260 -6.59 -16.58 13.01
N GLY A 261 -7.48 -16.36 12.06
CA GLY A 261 -7.25 -15.41 10.96
C GLY A 261 -7.08 -13.97 11.48
N ARG A 262 -7.87 -13.56 12.48
CA ARG A 262 -7.76 -12.23 13.08
C ARG A 262 -6.43 -12.00 13.77
N ILE A 263 -5.95 -12.96 14.57
CA ILE A 263 -4.64 -12.88 15.24
C ILE A 263 -3.53 -12.81 14.20
N SER A 264 -3.56 -13.68 13.16
CA SER A 264 -2.56 -13.67 12.10
C SER A 264 -2.56 -12.38 11.29
N ALA A 265 -3.74 -11.81 10.99
CA ALA A 265 -3.84 -10.53 10.30
C ALA A 265 -3.27 -9.37 11.14
N LEU A 266 -3.55 -9.34 12.44
CA LEU A 266 -2.95 -8.36 13.36
C LEU A 266 -1.43 -8.50 13.44
N ALA A 267 -0.91 -9.73 13.51
CA ALA A 267 0.52 -9.98 13.51
C ALA A 267 1.19 -9.47 12.22
N ILE A 268 0.55 -9.66 11.06
CA ILE A 268 1.04 -9.13 9.78
C ILE A 268 1.06 -7.60 9.81
N ILE A 269 0.00 -6.93 10.27
CA ILE A 269 -0.05 -5.47 10.36
C ILE A 269 1.07 -4.94 11.27
N ILE A 270 1.22 -5.54 12.45
CA ILE A 270 2.27 -5.17 13.41
C ILE A 270 3.65 -5.32 12.76
N LEU A 271 3.92 -6.44 12.10
CA LEU A 271 5.18 -6.69 11.42
C LEU A 271 5.46 -5.65 10.32
N VAL A 272 4.47 -5.38 9.45
CA VAL A 272 4.57 -4.40 8.37
C VAL A 272 4.80 -2.98 8.90
N CYS A 273 4.20 -2.63 10.04
CA CYS A 273 4.42 -1.31 10.66
C CYS A 273 5.76 -1.20 11.40
N LEU A 274 6.22 -2.27 12.07
CA LEU A 274 7.46 -2.25 12.86
C LEU A 274 8.72 -2.27 11.99
N ILE A 275 8.71 -2.95 10.85
CA ILE A 275 9.88 -3.03 9.96
C ILE A 275 10.34 -1.62 9.49
N PRO A 276 9.48 -0.75 8.91
CA PRO A 276 9.91 0.59 8.51
C PRO A 276 10.38 1.46 9.68
N ILE A 277 9.73 1.32 10.85
CA ILE A 277 10.14 2.05 12.06
C ILE A 277 11.54 1.62 12.50
N GLY A 278 11.80 0.32 12.56
CA GLY A 278 13.12 -0.22 12.90
C GLY A 278 14.21 0.24 11.92
N LEU A 279 13.93 0.21 10.62
CA LEU A 279 14.84 0.69 9.58
C LEU A 279 15.08 2.21 9.70
N SER A 280 14.05 3.00 9.96
CA SER A 280 14.16 4.46 10.14
C SER A 280 15.02 4.81 11.36
N VAL A 281 14.79 4.14 12.49
CA VAL A 281 15.60 4.32 13.70
C VAL A 281 17.07 3.92 13.46
N GLY A 282 17.29 2.83 12.73
CA GLY A 282 18.63 2.39 12.32
C GLY A 282 19.35 3.42 11.45
N MET A 283 18.66 3.97 10.44
CA MET A 283 19.18 5.03 9.57
C MET A 283 19.50 6.32 10.35
N ILE A 284 18.60 6.76 11.24
CA ILE A 284 18.82 7.97 12.07
C ILE A 284 20.05 7.78 12.96
N LYS A 285 20.21 6.61 13.61
CA LYS A 285 21.39 6.32 14.41
C LYS A 285 22.68 6.31 13.59
N SER A 286 22.66 5.71 12.41
CA SER A 286 23.82 5.70 11.51
C SER A 286 24.18 7.10 11.03
N PHE A 287 23.18 7.91 10.64
CA PHE A 287 23.38 9.29 10.21
C PHE A 287 23.88 10.20 11.35
N SER A 288 23.35 10.04 12.56
CA SER A 288 23.84 10.79 13.74
C SER A 288 25.28 10.44 14.09
N LYS A 289 25.70 9.18 13.88
CA LYS A 289 27.09 8.76 14.07
C LYS A 289 28.02 9.41 13.04
N LEU A 290 27.59 9.48 11.77
CA LEU A 290 28.33 10.17 10.70
C LEU A 290 28.48 11.68 10.97
N ILE A 291 27.38 12.34 11.41
CA ILE A 291 27.44 13.77 11.76
C ILE A 291 28.38 14.00 12.91
N LYS A 292 28.36 13.19 13.98
CA LYS A 292 29.31 13.32 15.10
C LYS A 292 30.74 13.11 14.64
N GLN A 293 31.00 12.15 13.77
CA GLN A 293 32.34 11.94 13.22
C GLN A 293 32.80 13.14 12.37
N ALA A 294 31.95 13.71 11.54
CA ALA A 294 32.22 14.90 10.76
C ALA A 294 32.48 16.15 11.67
N GLN A 295 31.67 16.33 12.72
CA GLN A 295 31.87 17.43 13.69
C GLN A 295 33.15 17.31 14.45
N ILE A 296 33.57 16.11 14.86
CA ILE A 296 34.86 15.87 15.52
C ILE A 296 36.02 16.21 14.57
N SER A 297 35.94 15.78 13.30
CA SER A 297 36.97 16.11 12.31
C SER A 297 37.05 17.61 12.01
N THR A 298 35.91 18.31 11.97
CA THR A 298 35.86 19.76 11.77
C THR A 298 36.38 20.53 13.01
N ALA A 299 36.02 20.09 14.21
CA ALA A 299 36.49 20.70 15.47
C ALA A 299 38.01 20.51 15.68
N MET A 300 38.58 19.40 15.25
CA MET A 300 40.03 19.19 15.25
C MET A 300 40.73 20.12 14.26
N ASN A 301 40.12 20.51 13.16
CA ASN A 301 40.69 21.39 12.15
C ASN A 301 40.57 22.89 12.48
N THR A 302 39.75 23.28 13.45
CA THR A 302 39.47 24.70 13.76
C THR A 302 40.11 25.20 15.06
N GLN A 303 40.88 24.39 15.79
CA GLN A 303 41.61 24.87 16.98
C GLN A 303 42.93 25.59 16.56
N PRO A 304 43.07 26.91 16.80
CA PRO A 304 44.33 27.60 16.57
C PRO A 304 45.34 27.11 17.60
N GLY A 305 46.33 26.34 17.16
CA GLY A 305 47.41 25.87 18.00
C GLY A 305 47.59 24.37 18.18
N TYR A 306 46.65 23.56 17.66
CA TYR A 306 46.87 22.12 17.56
C TYR A 306 47.75 21.84 16.35
N ARG A 307 49.08 21.74 16.58
CA ARG A 307 49.98 21.07 15.64
C ARG A 307 49.48 19.63 15.56
N GLN A 308 48.87 19.24 14.41
CA GLN A 308 48.60 17.83 14.13
C GLN A 308 49.91 17.06 14.46
N PRO A 309 49.82 15.95 15.20
CA PRO A 309 50.86 14.95 15.10
C PRO A 309 50.92 14.62 13.62
N SER A 310 52.11 14.85 13.03
CA SER A 310 52.39 14.79 11.59
C SER A 310 51.51 13.74 10.90
N ASN A 311 50.92 14.10 9.76
CA ASN A 311 50.08 13.28 8.85
C ASN A 311 50.72 11.95 8.42
N GLN A 312 51.82 11.55 9.02
CA GLN A 312 52.63 10.40 8.67
C GLN A 312 51.86 9.06 8.76
N TYR A 313 50.97 8.88 9.75
CA TYR A 313 50.25 7.62 9.91
C TYR A 313 49.06 7.44 8.95
N THR A 314 48.34 8.49 8.64
CA THR A 314 47.21 8.43 7.68
C THR A 314 47.72 8.45 6.24
N ASP A 315 48.81 9.16 5.99
CA ASP A 315 49.48 9.26 4.70
C ASP A 315 50.16 7.92 4.32
N THR A 316 50.83 7.27 5.26
CA THR A 316 51.48 5.98 5.03
C THR A 316 50.46 4.85 4.77
N THR A 317 49.29 4.85 5.42
CA THR A 317 48.24 3.82 5.16
C THR A 317 47.64 4.03 3.78
N MET A 318 47.35 5.25 3.37
CA MET A 318 46.84 5.58 2.04
C MET A 318 47.88 5.31 0.95
N ALA A 319 49.13 5.65 1.21
CA ALA A 319 50.26 5.34 0.33
C ALA A 319 50.43 3.83 0.13
N ARG A 320 50.35 3.01 1.18
CA ARG A 320 50.36 1.52 1.08
C ARG A 320 49.23 0.97 0.29
N ILE A 321 48.00 1.51 0.44
CA ILE A 321 46.81 1.10 -0.36
C ILE A 321 47.04 1.42 -1.84
N LYS A 322 47.64 2.63 -2.13
CA LYS A 322 47.99 3.02 -3.50
C LYS A 322 49.02 2.07 -4.10
N VAL A 323 50.10 1.77 -3.38
CA VAL A 323 51.15 0.82 -3.83
C VAL A 323 50.53 -0.52 -4.21
N ASN A 324 49.65 -1.10 -3.40
CA ASN A 324 49.01 -2.36 -3.70
C ASN A 324 48.10 -2.29 -4.95
N SER A 325 47.41 -1.16 -5.15
CA SER A 325 46.60 -0.91 -6.36
C SER A 325 47.50 -0.80 -7.61
N ASP A 326 48.62 -0.04 -7.49
CA ASP A 326 49.53 0.16 -8.60
C ASP A 326 50.26 -1.16 -8.98
N PHE A 327 50.66 -1.97 -8.00
CA PHE A 327 51.22 -3.30 -8.25
C PHE A 327 50.27 -4.22 -9.05
N LYS A 328 48.99 -4.13 -8.82
CA LYS A 328 48.02 -4.87 -9.62
C LYS A 328 48.03 -4.40 -11.08
N VAL A 329 48.04 -3.10 -11.33
CA VAL A 329 48.10 -2.52 -12.68
C VAL A 329 49.36 -2.91 -13.39
N LEU A 330 50.51 -2.86 -12.71
CA LEU A 330 51.84 -3.23 -13.26
C LEU A 330 51.94 -4.75 -13.49
N SER A 331 51.38 -5.55 -12.59
CA SER A 331 51.30 -7.00 -12.74
C SER A 331 50.47 -7.38 -13.98
N ASP A 332 49.30 -6.75 -14.18
CA ASP A 332 48.47 -6.97 -15.36
C ASP A 332 49.21 -6.62 -16.66
N LEU A 333 50.02 -5.53 -16.66
CA LEU A 333 50.89 -5.20 -17.82
C LEU A 333 51.93 -6.26 -18.09
N VAL A 334 52.63 -6.75 -17.05
CA VAL A 334 53.68 -7.77 -17.19
C VAL A 334 53.10 -9.08 -17.74
N GLU A 335 51.95 -9.51 -17.25
CA GLU A 335 51.25 -10.69 -17.73
C GLU A 335 50.73 -10.51 -19.17
N GLU A 336 50.25 -9.31 -19.53
CA GLU A 336 49.86 -9.01 -20.92
C GLU A 336 51.05 -9.14 -21.89
N ILE A 337 52.23 -8.65 -21.50
CA ILE A 337 53.45 -8.78 -22.32
C ILE A 337 53.84 -10.24 -22.44
N LYS A 338 53.83 -11.01 -21.35
CA LYS A 338 54.14 -12.44 -21.35
C LYS A 338 53.22 -13.22 -22.28
N LEU A 339 51.92 -12.92 -22.24
CA LEU A 339 50.95 -13.56 -23.15
C LEU A 339 51.20 -13.25 -24.62
N LYS A 340 51.67 -12.04 -24.95
CA LYS A 340 51.93 -11.61 -26.32
C LYS A 340 53.29 -12.07 -26.85
N THR A 341 54.30 -12.15 -26.01
CA THR A 341 55.71 -12.41 -26.41
C THR A 341 56.24 -13.73 -25.92
N ASN A 342 55.50 -14.49 -25.12
CA ASN A 342 55.91 -15.70 -24.42
C ASN A 342 57.15 -15.52 -23.50
N ALA A 343 57.40 -14.26 -23.07
CA ALA A 343 58.50 -13.93 -22.18
C ALA A 343 58.12 -12.74 -21.29
N PHE A 344 58.67 -12.68 -20.10
CA PHE A 344 58.52 -11.48 -19.26
C PHE A 344 59.29 -10.30 -19.86
N PRO A 345 58.84 -9.06 -19.67
CA PRO A 345 59.57 -7.87 -20.15
C PRO A 345 60.96 -7.84 -19.56
N ALA A 346 61.94 -7.44 -20.38
CA ALA A 346 63.31 -7.29 -19.92
C ALA A 346 63.40 -6.20 -18.82
N ASP A 347 64.21 -6.49 -17.82
CA ASP A 347 64.55 -5.51 -16.80
C ASP A 347 65.42 -4.39 -17.47
N SER A 348 64.85 -3.20 -17.53
CA SER A 348 65.54 -2.01 -18.04
C SER A 348 65.88 -1.08 -16.85
N ALA A 349 67.07 -1.25 -16.34
CA ALA A 349 67.58 -0.50 -15.18
C ALA A 349 66.70 -0.65 -13.91
N GLY A 350 66.16 -1.84 -13.68
CA GLY A 350 65.32 -2.12 -12.50
C GLY A 350 63.91 -1.58 -12.59
N ARG A 351 63.38 -1.23 -13.76
CA ARG A 351 62.10 -0.53 -13.95
C ARG A 351 61.33 -1.07 -15.15
N LEU A 352 60.00 -0.89 -15.14
CA LEU A 352 59.10 -1.26 -16.23
C LEU A 352 58.79 -0.13 -17.21
N SER A 353 59.37 1.05 -17.04
CA SER A 353 59.00 2.24 -17.80
C SER A 353 59.12 2.12 -19.32
N ALA A 354 60.12 1.35 -19.81
CA ALA A 354 60.26 1.11 -21.24
C ALA A 354 59.05 0.24 -21.78
N ALA A 355 58.67 -0.77 -21.03
CA ALA A 355 57.57 -1.63 -21.36
C ALA A 355 56.21 -0.94 -21.27
N TRP A 356 56.05 -0.07 -20.25
CA TRP A 356 54.85 0.76 -20.08
C TRP A 356 54.67 1.69 -21.28
N ASN A 357 55.69 2.48 -21.63
CA ASN A 357 55.64 3.44 -22.73
C ASN A 357 55.40 2.77 -24.10
N ALA A 358 55.83 1.53 -24.25
CA ALA A 358 55.62 0.77 -25.51
C ALA A 358 54.17 0.30 -25.67
N LEU A 359 53.50 -0.02 -24.57
CA LEU A 359 52.14 -0.58 -24.60
C LEU A 359 51.03 0.41 -24.29
N ARG A 360 51.35 1.45 -23.49
CA ARG A 360 50.42 2.45 -23.00
C ARG A 360 50.97 3.89 -23.15
N PRO A 361 51.24 4.32 -24.39
CA PRO A 361 51.93 5.61 -24.62
C PRO A 361 51.11 6.80 -24.21
N ASP A 362 49.82 6.69 -24.15
CA ASP A 362 48.89 7.79 -23.78
C ASP A 362 48.51 7.79 -22.28
N GLU A 363 49.01 6.84 -21.49
CA GLU A 363 48.75 6.76 -20.05
C GLU A 363 50.04 7.08 -19.25
N THR A 364 49.82 7.74 -18.10
CA THR A 364 50.94 7.99 -17.17
C THR A 364 51.30 6.74 -16.39
N GLU A 365 52.56 6.36 -16.38
CA GLU A 365 53.06 5.25 -15.57
C GLU A 365 52.80 5.52 -14.07
N PRO A 366 52.31 4.51 -13.32
CA PRO A 366 52.20 4.61 -11.89
C PRO A 366 53.53 4.84 -11.23
N VAL A 367 53.56 5.80 -10.27
CA VAL A 367 54.78 6.13 -9.51
C VAL A 367 54.56 5.84 -8.01
N ASP A 368 55.66 5.39 -7.40
CA ASP A 368 55.68 5.12 -5.96
C ASP A 368 55.35 6.36 -5.15
N PRO A 369 54.31 6.34 -4.31
CA PRO A 369 53.92 7.50 -3.50
C PRO A 369 54.91 7.87 -2.42
N PHE A 370 55.91 7.04 -2.13
CA PHE A 370 56.91 7.31 -1.10
C PHE A 370 58.09 8.08 -1.61
N ASP A 371 58.59 7.79 -2.83
CA ASP A 371 59.76 8.49 -3.39
C ASP A 371 59.48 9.27 -4.70
N GLY A 372 58.28 9.08 -5.28
CA GLY A 372 57.86 9.73 -6.53
C GLY A 372 58.49 9.18 -7.79
N LYS A 373 59.18 8.03 -7.72
CA LYS A 373 59.80 7.39 -8.86
C LYS A 373 58.98 6.23 -9.38
N ALA A 374 59.33 5.72 -10.55
CA ALA A 374 58.73 4.45 -11.06
C ALA A 374 59.08 3.29 -10.13
N TYR A 375 58.10 2.39 -9.93
CA TYR A 375 58.30 1.18 -9.11
C TYR A 375 59.45 0.32 -9.57
N GLY A 376 60.10 -0.36 -8.63
CA GLY A 376 61.15 -1.31 -8.93
C GLY A 376 60.59 -2.58 -9.55
N TYR A 377 61.37 -3.15 -10.47
CA TYR A 377 61.02 -4.41 -11.15
C TYR A 377 62.29 -5.21 -11.40
N TYR A 378 62.29 -6.49 -11.08
CA TYR A 378 63.35 -7.43 -11.50
C TYR A 378 62.83 -8.84 -11.71
N LEU A 379 63.52 -9.58 -12.56
CA LEU A 379 63.17 -10.98 -12.86
C LEU A 379 63.80 -11.92 -11.83
N ILE A 380 63.03 -12.98 -11.54
CA ILE A 380 63.48 -14.15 -10.76
C ILE A 380 63.33 -15.41 -11.62
N GLU A 381 63.83 -16.56 -11.17
CA GLU A 381 63.84 -17.81 -11.98
C GLU A 381 62.44 -18.18 -12.49
N ASP A 382 61.39 -18.09 -11.66
CA ASP A 382 60.04 -18.47 -12.02
C ASP A 382 59.03 -17.30 -12.00
N GLY A 383 59.47 -16.06 -12.24
CA GLY A 383 58.55 -14.91 -12.21
C GLY A 383 59.24 -13.57 -12.16
N TYR A 384 58.64 -12.63 -11.44
CA TYR A 384 59.13 -11.29 -11.25
C TYR A 384 58.78 -10.75 -9.89
N VAL A 385 59.47 -9.72 -9.47
CA VAL A 385 59.17 -8.95 -8.25
C VAL A 385 58.94 -7.48 -8.61
N LEU A 386 57.87 -6.89 -8.11
CA LEU A 386 57.64 -5.47 -8.07
C LEU A 386 57.93 -4.99 -6.64
N TRP A 387 58.56 -3.82 -6.51
CA TRP A 387 58.83 -3.29 -5.18
C TRP A 387 58.68 -1.77 -5.10
N SER A 388 58.39 -1.28 -3.90
CA SER A 388 58.26 0.11 -3.48
C SER A 388 59.28 0.36 -2.37
N THR A 389 59.83 1.57 -2.32
CA THR A 389 60.79 1.99 -1.29
C THR A 389 60.21 2.10 0.11
N GLY A 390 58.89 1.88 0.26
CA GLY A 390 58.27 1.97 1.58
C GLY A 390 58.27 3.36 2.21
N PRO A 391 57.84 3.48 3.47
CA PRO A 391 57.71 4.75 4.18
C PRO A 391 58.95 5.57 4.39
N ASP A 392 60.13 4.98 4.39
CA ASP A 392 61.37 5.72 4.54
C ASP A 392 61.94 6.27 3.23
N GLY A 393 61.40 5.85 2.08
CA GLY A 393 61.79 6.26 0.74
C GLY A 393 63.19 5.81 0.31
N LEU A 394 63.75 4.84 1.03
CA LEU A 394 65.07 4.28 0.74
C LEU A 394 64.96 2.85 0.17
N GLU A 395 65.76 2.55 -0.81
CA GLU A 395 65.81 1.20 -1.43
C GLU A 395 66.51 0.19 -0.51
N GLU A 396 66.08 -1.08 -0.56
CA GLU A 396 66.66 -2.23 0.15
C GLU A 396 66.59 -2.12 1.69
N THR A 397 65.50 -1.51 2.21
CA THR A 397 65.24 -1.43 3.63
C THR A 397 64.17 -2.41 4.10
N ALA A 398 63.97 -2.54 5.42
CA ALA A 398 63.04 -3.49 6.00
C ALA A 398 61.58 -3.15 5.80
N ASP A 399 61.25 -1.92 5.43
CA ASP A 399 59.89 -1.41 5.22
C ASP A 399 59.49 -1.36 3.76
N ASP A 400 60.37 -1.79 2.83
CA ASP A 400 60.03 -2.02 1.41
C ASP A 400 58.81 -2.90 1.26
N ILE A 401 57.93 -2.47 0.37
CA ILE A 401 56.73 -3.26 0.03
C ILE A 401 57.02 -4.05 -1.25
N LYS A 402 56.95 -5.38 -1.18
CA LYS A 402 57.31 -6.28 -2.31
C LYS A 402 56.10 -7.12 -2.73
N TYR A 403 55.90 -7.21 -4.04
CA TYR A 403 54.97 -8.16 -4.68
C TYR A 403 55.77 -9.19 -5.48
N ASN A 404 55.65 -10.44 -5.09
CA ASN A 404 56.32 -11.56 -5.77
C ASN A 404 55.31 -12.40 -6.55
N SER A 405 55.47 -12.47 -7.87
CA SER A 405 54.54 -13.18 -8.75
C SER A 405 54.59 -14.71 -8.58
N SER A 406 55.70 -15.26 -8.06
CA SER A 406 55.79 -16.72 -7.80
C SER A 406 55.09 -17.17 -6.53
N GLN A 407 54.61 -16.24 -5.66
CA GLN A 407 53.88 -16.54 -4.42
C GLN A 407 52.36 -16.39 -4.55
N LYS A 408 51.84 -16.40 -5.78
CA LYS A 408 50.40 -16.15 -6.05
C LYS A 408 49.50 -17.35 -5.75
N ASP A 409 50.03 -18.52 -5.36
CA ASP A 409 49.28 -19.74 -5.04
C ASP A 409 49.51 -20.19 -3.59
N ASN A 410 48.98 -19.41 -2.62
CA ASN A 410 48.67 -19.94 -1.30
C ASN A 410 47.55 -19.12 -0.64
#